data_63848bd2012edd6a61794055e48254f2
#
_entry.id   63848bd2012edd6a61794055e48254f2
#
_cell.length_a   1.000
_cell.length_b   1.000
_cell.length_c   1.000
_cell.angle_alpha   90.00
_cell.angle_beta   90.00
_cell.angle_gamma   90.00
#
_symmetry.space_group_name_H-M   'P 1'
#
loop_
_entity.id
_entity.type
_entity.pdbx_description
1 polymer ?
#
loop_
_entity_poly.entity_id
_entity_poly.type
_entity_poly.pdbx_seq_one_letter_code
_entity_poly.pdbx_strand_id
1 'polypeptide(L)'
;GYISKKIKLETLFNPSHKIKTLKSQIYFGTNKTKKMSLKQYLPFGSKLKIIKKNKSFIMFEKNRWIKFKDTCIISKKEKNFIKILKLFINCPYKWGGKTFEGIDCSALLQIYYKYNNKYFPRDTIDQIKQKKGYKYKKNFKKGDIIFWKGHVAVCINSKDLIHAYGPSKKVVIMEIQKTIERIEKKAKLKVKKVFKI
;
A
#
# COMPACT_ATOMS: atom_id res chain seq x y z
N GLY A 1 10.57 -19.03 6.15
CA GLY A 1 11.85 -18.45 6.58
C GLY A 1 12.27 -19.07 7.89
N TYR A 2 13.55 -19.34 8.04
CA TYR A 2 14.10 -19.88 9.29
C TYR A 2 14.36 -18.72 10.27
N ILE A 3 13.94 -18.89 11.52
CA ILE A 3 14.21 -17.95 12.62
C ILE A 3 15.31 -18.55 13.48
N SER A 4 16.34 -17.76 13.80
CA SER A 4 17.41 -18.22 14.71
C SER A 4 16.83 -18.55 16.09
N LYS A 5 17.23 -19.69 16.69
CA LYS A 5 16.85 -20.08 18.07
C LYS A 5 17.24 -19.06 19.16
N LYS A 6 18.12 -18.09 18.84
CA LYS A 6 18.55 -17.02 19.77
C LYS A 6 17.63 -15.81 19.82
N ILE A 7 16.56 -15.76 19.01
CA ILE A 7 15.59 -14.64 19.06
C ILE A 7 14.67 -14.87 20.26
N LYS A 8 14.78 -14.02 21.29
CA LYS A 8 13.77 -13.90 22.34
C LYS A 8 12.48 -13.41 21.68
N LEU A 9 11.43 -14.22 21.71
CA LEU A 9 10.07 -13.79 21.34
C LEU A 9 9.62 -12.80 22.44
N GLU A 10 9.69 -11.51 22.14
CA GLU A 10 9.10 -10.49 23.00
C GLU A 10 7.55 -10.62 22.97
N THR A 11 6.94 -10.08 24.03
CA THR A 11 5.47 -10.03 24.20
C THR A 11 4.76 -9.60 22.93
N LEU A 12 3.60 -10.20 22.65
CA LEU A 12 2.73 -9.91 21.51
C LEU A 12 2.64 -8.40 21.26
N PHE A 13 3.13 -7.95 20.10
CA PHE A 13 3.04 -6.57 19.67
C PHE A 13 1.57 -6.19 19.47
N ASN A 14 1.03 -5.39 20.40
CA ASN A 14 -0.35 -4.89 20.33
C ASN A 14 -0.34 -3.41 19.87
N PRO A 15 -0.45 -3.13 18.56
CA PRO A 15 -0.40 -1.78 18.05
C PRO A 15 -1.69 -1.01 18.36
N SER A 16 -1.56 0.25 18.77
CA SER A 16 -2.69 1.16 19.01
C SER A 16 -3.00 2.07 17.83
N HIS A 17 -2.00 2.38 17.00
CA HIS A 17 -2.07 3.32 15.89
C HIS A 17 -1.42 2.78 14.62
N LYS A 18 -1.68 3.45 13.49
CA LYS A 18 -1.04 3.22 12.20
C LYS A 18 -0.79 4.54 11.46
N ILE A 19 0.19 4.53 10.56
CA ILE A 19 0.52 5.67 9.69
C ILE A 19 -0.57 5.80 8.61
N LYS A 20 -1.14 7.01 8.46
CA LYS A 20 -2.18 7.33 7.46
C LYS A 20 -1.69 8.18 6.28
N THR A 21 -0.46 8.68 6.36
CA THR A 21 0.24 9.44 5.30
C THR A 21 1.15 8.51 4.50
N LEU A 22 1.55 8.89 3.30
CA LEU A 22 2.44 8.06 2.47
C LEU A 22 3.71 7.65 3.22
N LYS A 23 4.27 8.59 3.98
CA LYS A 23 5.40 8.40 4.91
C LYS A 23 5.29 9.36 6.08
N SER A 24 5.81 8.98 7.22
CA SER A 24 5.94 9.85 8.39
C SER A 24 7.39 9.95 8.83
N GLN A 25 7.90 11.18 8.92
CA GLN A 25 9.26 11.47 9.34
C GLN A 25 9.49 11.02 10.77
N ILE A 26 10.62 10.34 11.03
CA ILE A 26 11.08 10.00 12.36
C ILE A 26 11.95 11.12 12.92
N TYR A 27 11.71 11.46 14.17
CA TYR A 27 12.47 12.46 14.94
C TYR A 27 13.10 11.79 16.16
N PHE A 28 14.30 12.22 16.52
CA PHE A 28 15.00 11.80 17.74
C PHE A 28 14.94 12.91 18.79
N GLY A 29 14.79 12.54 20.06
CA GLY A 29 14.83 13.48 21.18
C GLY A 29 14.13 12.95 22.43
N THR A 30 14.40 13.56 23.55
CA THR A 30 13.72 13.28 24.84
C THR A 30 12.41 14.07 24.92
N ASN A 31 11.62 13.87 26.00
CA ASN A 31 10.43 14.69 26.24
C ASN A 31 10.73 16.19 26.36
N LYS A 32 11.91 16.53 26.90
CA LYS A 32 12.34 17.90 27.25
C LYS A 32 13.13 18.57 26.11
N THR A 33 13.72 17.82 25.19
CA THR A 33 14.58 18.34 24.14
C THR A 33 13.85 18.60 22.83
N LYS A 34 14.37 19.53 22.02
CA LYS A 34 13.93 19.74 20.64
C LYS A 34 14.14 18.45 19.84
N LYS A 35 13.15 18.06 19.06
CA LYS A 35 13.19 16.83 18.27
C LYS A 35 13.94 17.05 16.96
N MET A 36 15.03 16.29 16.78
CA MET A 36 15.85 16.33 15.55
C MET A 36 15.36 15.30 14.53
N SER A 37 15.31 15.68 13.25
CA SER A 37 14.97 14.77 12.16
C SER A 37 16.08 13.75 11.91
N LEU A 38 15.73 12.46 11.87
CA LEU A 38 16.66 11.37 11.52
C LEU A 38 16.80 11.12 10.02
N LYS A 39 16.06 11.86 9.16
CA LYS A 39 15.92 11.55 7.71
C LYS A 39 15.44 10.11 7.43
N GLN A 40 14.82 9.48 8.42
CA GLN A 40 14.20 8.16 8.34
C GLN A 40 12.68 8.31 8.37
N TYR A 41 11.98 7.34 7.79
CA TYR A 41 10.53 7.41 7.65
C TYR A 41 9.85 6.08 7.99
N LEU A 42 8.68 6.17 8.60
CA LEU A 42 7.73 5.05 8.65
C LEU A 42 6.80 5.12 7.43
N PRO A 43 6.68 4.03 6.66
CA PRO A 43 5.80 4.00 5.49
C PRO A 43 4.32 3.92 5.87
N PHE A 44 3.44 4.24 4.91
CA PHE A 44 1.99 4.10 5.03
C PHE A 44 1.59 2.73 5.56
N GLY A 45 0.65 2.71 6.50
CA GLY A 45 0.12 1.49 7.10
C GLY A 45 1.03 0.85 8.16
N SER A 46 2.24 1.39 8.44
CA SER A 46 3.06 0.92 9.56
C SER A 46 2.28 1.00 10.85
N LYS A 47 2.21 -0.12 11.57
CA LYS A 47 1.55 -0.25 12.86
C LYS A 47 2.51 0.11 13.97
N LEU A 48 2.04 0.79 14.99
CA LEU A 48 2.87 1.23 16.13
C LEU A 48 2.08 1.26 17.44
N LYS A 49 2.79 1.07 18.54
CA LYS A 49 2.28 1.27 19.90
C LYS A 49 2.73 2.65 20.37
N ILE A 50 1.80 3.47 20.87
CA ILE A 50 2.17 4.74 21.49
C ILE A 50 2.68 4.47 22.89
N ILE A 51 3.90 4.95 23.18
CA ILE A 51 4.54 4.91 24.50
C ILE A 51 4.27 6.22 25.25
N LYS A 52 4.44 7.35 24.58
CA LYS A 52 4.18 8.70 25.12
C LYS A 52 3.57 9.59 24.05
N LYS A 53 2.84 10.62 24.47
CA LYS A 53 2.17 11.58 23.59
C LYS A 53 2.27 12.98 24.15
N ASN A 54 2.45 13.96 23.26
CA ASN A 54 2.18 15.38 23.50
C ASN A 54 1.26 15.97 22.42
N LYS A 55 1.05 17.29 22.43
CA LYS A 55 0.15 17.96 21.44
C LYS A 55 0.50 17.64 19.97
N SER A 56 1.77 17.54 19.63
CA SER A 56 2.24 17.46 18.24
C SER A 56 2.88 16.14 17.87
N PHE A 57 3.43 15.40 18.83
CA PHE A 57 4.23 14.20 18.60
C PHE A 57 3.78 13.03 19.45
N ILE A 58 4.05 11.82 18.94
CA ILE A 58 3.94 10.58 19.68
C ILE A 58 5.28 9.83 19.65
N MET A 59 5.65 9.22 20.78
CA MET A 59 6.80 8.34 20.88
C MET A 59 6.34 6.90 20.68
N PHE A 60 6.94 6.21 19.74
CA PHE A 60 6.62 4.82 19.40
C PHE A 60 7.74 3.84 19.74
N GLU A 61 8.94 4.37 19.99
CA GLU A 61 10.14 3.67 20.45
C GLU A 61 10.95 4.64 21.31
N LYS A 62 11.85 4.15 22.18
CA LYS A 62 12.66 5.00 23.07
C LYS A 62 13.36 6.11 22.27
N ASN A 63 13.06 7.35 22.64
CA ASN A 63 13.55 8.58 22.02
C ASN A 63 13.21 8.74 20.50
N ARG A 64 12.37 7.90 19.92
CA ARG A 64 11.90 8.01 18.53
C ARG A 64 10.46 8.50 18.47
N TRP A 65 10.27 9.57 17.74
CA TRP A 65 9.00 10.30 17.66
C TRP A 65 8.55 10.49 16.22
N ILE A 66 7.25 10.57 16.04
CA ILE A 66 6.62 10.99 14.77
C ILE A 66 5.55 12.03 15.06
N LYS A 67 5.14 12.79 14.04
CA LYS A 67 4.04 13.73 14.18
C LYS A 67 2.72 12.98 14.41
N PHE A 68 1.98 13.37 15.45
CA PHE A 68 0.69 12.74 15.76
C PHE A 68 -0.31 12.84 14.61
N LYS A 69 -0.31 13.97 13.89
CA LYS A 69 -1.17 14.19 12.73
C LYS A 69 -1.00 13.19 11.59
N ASP A 70 0.14 12.49 11.52
CA ASP A 70 0.42 11.49 10.49
C ASP A 70 -0.17 10.11 10.82
N THR A 71 -0.79 9.97 11.99
CA THR A 71 -1.33 8.71 12.49
C THR A 71 -2.85 8.70 12.60
N CYS A 72 -3.40 7.53 12.76
CA CYS A 72 -4.75 7.31 13.23
C CYS A 72 -4.81 6.02 14.09
N ILE A 73 -5.91 5.85 14.85
CA ILE A 73 -6.14 4.62 15.62
C ILE A 73 -6.17 3.41 14.69
N ILE A 74 -5.70 2.27 15.20
CA ILE A 74 -5.55 1.03 14.42
C ILE A 74 -6.86 0.54 13.80
N SER A 75 -7.99 0.74 14.50
CA SER A 75 -9.33 0.34 14.05
C SER A 75 -9.90 1.21 12.91
N LYS A 76 -9.36 2.42 12.71
CA LYS A 76 -9.84 3.32 11.67
C LYS A 76 -9.69 2.70 10.29
N LYS A 77 -10.79 2.64 9.54
CA LYS A 77 -10.85 2.14 8.17
C LYS A 77 -10.96 3.30 7.17
N GLU A 78 -10.42 3.13 5.99
CA GLU A 78 -10.63 4.02 4.85
C GLU A 78 -11.31 3.23 3.72
N LYS A 79 -12.62 3.44 3.57
CA LYS A 79 -13.43 2.74 2.56
C LYS A 79 -13.12 3.24 1.14
N ASN A 80 -12.67 4.48 1.00
CA ASN A 80 -12.31 5.03 -0.30
C ASN A 80 -10.93 4.52 -0.75
N PHE A 81 -10.92 3.41 -1.50
CA PHE A 81 -9.69 2.81 -2.01
C PHE A 81 -8.88 3.77 -2.90
N ILE A 82 -9.55 4.66 -3.65
CA ILE A 82 -8.88 5.63 -4.53
C ILE A 82 -7.99 6.57 -3.71
N LYS A 83 -8.48 7.02 -2.54
CA LYS A 83 -7.70 7.88 -1.63
C LYS A 83 -6.40 7.21 -1.20
N ILE A 84 -6.45 5.91 -0.88
CA ILE A 84 -5.24 5.15 -0.50
C ILE A 84 -4.31 4.97 -1.71
N LEU A 85 -4.84 4.50 -2.85
CA LEU A 85 -4.00 4.21 -4.01
C LEU A 85 -3.33 5.48 -4.56
N LYS A 86 -4.04 6.61 -4.57
CA LYS A 86 -3.51 7.90 -5.04
C LYS A 86 -2.36 8.46 -4.18
N LEU A 87 -2.23 8.05 -2.92
CA LEU A 87 -1.06 8.41 -2.10
C LEU A 87 0.25 7.94 -2.75
N PHE A 88 0.21 6.84 -3.51
CA PHE A 88 1.39 6.23 -4.13
C PHE A 88 1.69 6.72 -5.55
N ILE A 89 0.91 7.65 -6.12
CA ILE A 89 1.20 8.22 -7.45
C ILE A 89 2.65 8.74 -7.48
N ASN A 90 3.36 8.42 -8.56
CA ASN A 90 4.78 8.71 -8.77
C ASN A 90 5.76 7.96 -7.83
N CYS A 91 5.31 7.13 -6.89
CA CYS A 91 6.24 6.24 -6.19
C CYS A 91 6.94 5.32 -7.20
N PRO A 92 8.25 5.05 -7.03
CA PRO A 92 8.99 4.19 -7.94
C PRO A 92 8.38 2.79 -8.03
N TYR A 93 8.39 2.20 -9.24
CA TYR A 93 8.13 0.78 -9.39
C TYR A 93 9.36 0.00 -8.91
N LYS A 94 9.11 -0.98 -8.02
CA LYS A 94 10.15 -1.92 -7.59
C LYS A 94 9.52 -3.29 -7.40
N TRP A 95 10.00 -4.29 -8.12
CA TRP A 95 9.57 -5.68 -7.95
C TRP A 95 9.78 -6.12 -6.49
N GLY A 96 8.75 -6.70 -5.87
CA GLY A 96 8.77 -7.07 -4.45
C GLY A 96 8.62 -5.89 -3.48
N GLY A 97 8.65 -4.65 -3.97
CA GLY A 97 8.49 -3.44 -3.16
C GLY A 97 7.09 -3.29 -2.55
N LYS A 98 7.02 -2.61 -1.39
CA LYS A 98 5.79 -2.49 -0.59
C LYS A 98 5.63 -1.11 0.06
N THR A 99 6.49 -0.15 -0.27
CA THR A 99 6.54 1.17 0.39
C THR A 99 6.65 2.31 -0.62
N PHE A 100 6.72 3.54 -0.12
CA PHE A 100 6.95 4.73 -0.94
C PHE A 100 8.33 4.74 -1.65
N GLU A 101 9.31 3.97 -1.16
CA GLU A 101 10.63 3.81 -1.77
C GLU A 101 10.62 2.89 -2.99
N GLY A 102 9.57 2.14 -3.15
CA GLY A 102 9.32 1.25 -4.27
C GLY A 102 8.15 0.32 -3.99
N ILE A 103 7.26 0.18 -4.97
CA ILE A 103 6.06 -0.63 -4.87
C ILE A 103 5.77 -1.33 -6.20
N ASP A 104 5.29 -2.57 -6.16
CA ASP A 104 4.78 -3.27 -7.34
C ASP A 104 3.25 -3.26 -7.42
N CYS A 105 2.72 -3.79 -8.51
CA CYS A 105 1.29 -3.73 -8.81
C CYS A 105 0.43 -4.48 -7.79
N SER A 106 0.86 -5.67 -7.36
CA SER A 106 0.12 -6.48 -6.38
C SER A 106 0.21 -5.89 -4.96
N ALA A 107 1.35 -5.30 -4.58
CA ALA A 107 1.49 -4.61 -3.31
C ALA A 107 0.61 -3.36 -3.24
N LEU A 108 0.50 -2.60 -4.33
CA LEU A 108 -0.37 -1.41 -4.39
C LEU A 108 -1.83 -1.79 -4.09
N LEU A 109 -2.33 -2.90 -4.65
CA LEU A 109 -3.65 -3.41 -4.33
C LEU A 109 -3.72 -3.95 -2.89
N GLN A 110 -2.73 -4.74 -2.46
CA GLN A 110 -2.69 -5.36 -1.13
C GLN A 110 -2.73 -4.33 0.00
N ILE A 111 -2.05 -3.18 -0.18
CA ILE A 111 -1.97 -2.11 0.83
C ILE A 111 -3.34 -1.60 1.25
N TYR A 112 -4.30 -1.48 0.33
CA TYR A 112 -5.67 -1.10 0.66
C TYR A 112 -6.33 -2.08 1.63
N TYR A 113 -6.21 -3.37 1.37
CA TYR A 113 -6.77 -4.41 2.25
C TYR A 113 -6.07 -4.43 3.61
N LYS A 114 -4.74 -4.42 3.64
CA LYS A 114 -3.94 -4.41 4.88
C LYS A 114 -4.23 -3.18 5.76
N TYR A 115 -4.36 -2.01 5.15
CA TYR A 115 -4.72 -0.80 5.91
C TYR A 115 -6.08 -0.92 6.57
N ASN A 116 -7.01 -1.64 5.97
CA ASN A 116 -8.35 -1.91 6.49
C ASN A 116 -8.43 -3.17 7.37
N ASN A 117 -7.29 -3.70 7.81
CA ASN A 117 -7.18 -4.92 8.62
C ASN A 117 -7.82 -6.15 7.96
N LYS A 118 -7.75 -6.23 6.62
CA LYS A 118 -8.20 -7.37 5.84
C LYS A 118 -7.01 -8.12 5.26
N TYR A 119 -7.09 -9.45 5.29
CA TYR A 119 -6.12 -10.25 4.55
C TYR A 119 -6.32 -10.09 3.04
N PHE A 120 -5.23 -10.00 2.30
CA PHE A 120 -5.20 -10.13 0.85
C PHE A 120 -3.84 -10.67 0.44
N PRO A 121 -3.76 -11.62 -0.51
CA PRO A 121 -2.50 -12.25 -0.90
C PRO A 121 -1.46 -11.25 -1.40
N ARG A 122 -0.18 -11.65 -1.33
CA ARG A 122 0.92 -10.81 -1.80
C ARG A 122 1.02 -10.77 -3.32
N ASP A 123 0.90 -11.92 -3.96
CA ASP A 123 1.22 -12.07 -5.37
C ASP A 123 -0.02 -12.17 -6.25
N THR A 124 0.07 -11.67 -7.48
CA THR A 124 -1.05 -11.64 -8.44
C THR A 124 -1.64 -13.01 -8.72
N ILE A 125 -0.81 -14.06 -8.69
CA ILE A 125 -1.24 -15.45 -8.92
C ILE A 125 -2.25 -15.93 -7.87
N ASP A 126 -2.14 -15.44 -6.64
CA ASP A 126 -3.06 -15.78 -5.55
C ASP A 126 -4.16 -14.73 -5.39
N GLN A 127 -3.85 -13.46 -5.70
CA GLN A 127 -4.84 -12.39 -5.71
C GLN A 127 -5.99 -12.68 -6.69
N ILE A 128 -5.68 -13.18 -7.88
CA ILE A 128 -6.68 -13.50 -8.92
C ILE A 128 -7.67 -14.60 -8.50
N LYS A 129 -7.31 -15.43 -7.50
CA LYS A 129 -8.15 -16.52 -6.97
C LYS A 129 -9.14 -16.06 -5.90
N GLN A 130 -8.97 -14.86 -5.33
CA GLN A 130 -9.70 -14.42 -4.12
C GLN A 130 -11.20 -14.22 -4.30
N LYS A 131 -11.67 -13.99 -5.51
CA LYS A 131 -13.10 -13.80 -5.81
C LYS A 131 -13.48 -14.46 -7.12
N LYS A 132 -14.76 -14.86 -7.24
CA LYS A 132 -15.33 -15.19 -8.54
C LYS A 132 -15.23 -13.93 -9.41
N GLY A 133 -14.65 -14.06 -10.58
CA GLY A 133 -14.59 -12.99 -11.57
C GLY A 133 -15.87 -12.98 -12.40
N TYR A 134 -16.05 -11.94 -13.15
CA TYR A 134 -17.06 -11.90 -14.20
C TYR A 134 -16.40 -11.86 -15.59
N LYS A 135 -17.16 -12.26 -16.60
CA LYS A 135 -16.69 -12.24 -18.00
C LYS A 135 -16.23 -10.84 -18.37
N TYR A 136 -15.04 -10.74 -18.94
CA TYR A 136 -14.51 -9.48 -19.43
C TYR A 136 -15.52 -8.81 -20.39
N LYS A 137 -15.97 -7.62 -19.99
CA LYS A 137 -16.80 -6.72 -20.80
C LYS A 137 -16.04 -5.41 -20.99
N LYS A 138 -16.18 -4.76 -22.12
CA LYS A 138 -15.49 -3.47 -22.39
C LYS A 138 -15.93 -2.33 -21.46
N ASN A 139 -17.04 -2.47 -20.74
CA ASN A 139 -17.60 -1.45 -19.84
C ASN A 139 -17.08 -1.63 -18.41
N PHE A 140 -15.98 -1.01 -18.10
CA PHE A 140 -15.42 -0.98 -16.75
C PHE A 140 -16.13 0.01 -15.85
N LYS A 141 -16.11 -0.27 -14.54
CA LYS A 141 -16.67 0.59 -13.50
C LYS A 141 -15.63 0.86 -12.41
N LYS A 142 -15.80 1.95 -11.69
CA LYS A 142 -15.02 2.24 -10.48
C LYS A 142 -14.95 1.03 -9.57
N GLY A 143 -13.73 0.63 -9.17
CA GLY A 143 -13.47 -0.50 -8.27
C GLY A 143 -13.33 -1.84 -8.98
N ASP A 144 -13.39 -1.89 -10.31
CA ASP A 144 -13.02 -3.09 -11.04
C ASP A 144 -11.52 -3.29 -10.96
N ILE A 145 -11.11 -4.53 -10.67
CA ILE A 145 -9.71 -4.94 -10.63
C ILE A 145 -9.46 -5.81 -11.85
N ILE A 146 -8.53 -5.38 -12.69
CA ILE A 146 -8.17 -6.07 -13.93
C ILE A 146 -6.90 -6.86 -13.71
N PHE A 147 -6.93 -8.16 -14.01
CA PHE A 147 -5.78 -9.05 -13.89
C PHE A 147 -5.30 -9.54 -15.25
N TRP A 148 -3.98 -9.50 -15.43
CA TRP A 148 -3.22 -10.20 -16.47
C TRP A 148 -2.32 -11.25 -15.82
N LYS A 149 -1.59 -12.03 -16.58
CA LYS A 149 -0.54 -12.91 -16.05
C LYS A 149 0.57 -12.04 -15.44
N GLY A 150 0.74 -12.12 -14.12
CA GLY A 150 1.79 -11.37 -13.40
C GLY A 150 1.51 -9.87 -13.23
N HIS A 151 0.33 -9.35 -13.60
CA HIS A 151 0.02 -7.92 -13.46
C HIS A 151 -1.41 -7.66 -12.99
N VAL A 152 -1.61 -6.55 -12.29
CA VAL A 152 -2.91 -6.10 -11.80
C VAL A 152 -3.02 -4.58 -11.83
N ALA A 153 -4.23 -4.08 -12.15
CA ALA A 153 -4.59 -2.67 -12.11
C ALA A 153 -5.98 -2.48 -11.50
N VAL A 154 -6.28 -1.30 -10.98
CA VAL A 154 -7.57 -0.97 -10.36
C VAL A 154 -8.21 0.20 -11.08
N CYS A 155 -9.45 0.04 -11.55
CA CYS A 155 -10.21 1.10 -12.19
C CYS A 155 -10.67 2.14 -11.15
N ILE A 156 -10.28 3.39 -11.33
CA ILE A 156 -10.67 4.51 -10.45
C ILE A 156 -11.96 5.18 -10.91
N ASN A 157 -12.32 5.02 -12.16
CA ASN A 157 -13.59 5.40 -12.78
C ASN A 157 -13.86 4.49 -13.99
N SER A 158 -14.75 4.87 -14.90
CA SER A 158 -15.05 4.10 -16.12
C SER A 158 -14.02 4.28 -17.25
N LYS A 159 -13.13 5.26 -17.16
CA LYS A 159 -12.13 5.60 -18.20
C LYS A 159 -10.71 5.29 -17.76
N ASP A 160 -10.40 5.46 -16.48
CA ASP A 160 -9.03 5.44 -15.95
C ASP A 160 -8.81 4.32 -14.93
N LEU A 161 -7.62 3.76 -14.96
CA LEU A 161 -7.08 2.83 -13.96
C LEU A 161 -5.81 3.39 -13.29
N ILE A 162 -5.50 2.86 -12.12
CA ILE A 162 -4.24 3.10 -11.41
C ILE A 162 -3.48 1.79 -11.22
N HIS A 163 -2.18 1.80 -11.47
CA HIS A 163 -1.29 0.66 -11.24
C HIS A 163 0.16 1.09 -11.03
N ALA A 164 0.93 0.25 -10.33
CA ALA A 164 2.39 0.34 -10.38
C ALA A 164 2.84 -0.35 -11.67
N TYR A 165 3.39 0.41 -12.61
CA TYR A 165 3.66 -0.06 -13.98
C TYR A 165 5.15 -0.08 -14.28
N GLY A 166 5.70 -1.29 -14.45
CA GLY A 166 7.13 -1.51 -14.69
C GLY A 166 7.70 -0.69 -15.85
N PRO A 167 7.07 -0.68 -17.04
CA PRO A 167 7.56 0.14 -18.17
C PRO A 167 7.58 1.65 -17.91
N SER A 168 6.71 2.16 -17.03
CA SER A 168 6.72 3.57 -16.59
C SER A 168 7.60 3.82 -15.37
N LYS A 169 8.21 2.77 -14.81
CA LYS A 169 9.07 2.79 -13.60
C LYS A 169 8.43 3.43 -12.37
N LYS A 170 7.10 3.57 -12.34
CA LYS A 170 6.37 4.23 -11.24
C LYS A 170 4.88 3.86 -11.21
N VAL A 171 4.21 4.29 -10.14
CA VAL A 171 2.74 4.26 -10.04
C VAL A 171 2.15 5.38 -10.91
N VAL A 172 1.24 5.00 -11.80
CA VAL A 172 0.61 5.92 -12.77
C VAL A 172 -0.89 5.70 -12.87
N ILE A 173 -1.60 6.73 -13.29
CA ILE A 173 -2.96 6.64 -13.78
C ILE A 173 -2.90 6.63 -15.31
N MET A 174 -3.63 5.72 -15.93
CA MET A 174 -3.68 5.56 -17.38
C MET A 174 -5.10 5.24 -17.85
N GLU A 175 -5.41 5.56 -19.09
CA GLU A 175 -6.68 5.19 -19.72
C GLU A 175 -6.80 3.67 -19.87
N ILE A 176 -7.94 3.11 -19.50
CA ILE A 176 -8.14 1.65 -19.40
C ILE A 176 -7.91 0.98 -20.75
N GLN A 177 -8.61 1.41 -21.81
CA GLN A 177 -8.55 0.73 -23.12
C GLN A 177 -7.14 0.81 -23.72
N LYS A 178 -6.53 1.99 -23.73
CA LYS A 178 -5.15 2.16 -24.20
C LYS A 178 -4.13 1.33 -23.39
N THR A 179 -4.41 1.12 -22.10
CA THR A 179 -3.54 0.28 -21.25
C THR A 179 -3.68 -1.20 -21.62
N ILE A 180 -4.90 -1.69 -21.82
CA ILE A 180 -5.17 -3.07 -22.23
C ILE A 180 -4.50 -3.36 -23.56
N GLU A 181 -4.73 -2.51 -24.57
CA GLU A 181 -4.14 -2.63 -25.91
C GLU A 181 -2.59 -2.60 -25.86
N ARG A 182 -2.04 -1.68 -25.07
CA ARG A 182 -0.58 -1.56 -24.89
C ARG A 182 0.01 -2.84 -24.29
N ILE A 183 -0.61 -3.38 -23.23
CA ILE A 183 -0.15 -4.60 -22.57
C ILE A 183 -0.28 -5.80 -23.52
N GLU A 184 -1.39 -5.91 -24.25
CA GLU A 184 -1.58 -6.97 -25.23
C GLU A 184 -0.57 -6.87 -26.39
N LYS A 185 -0.36 -5.69 -26.94
CA LYS A 185 0.59 -5.47 -28.07
C LYS A 185 2.04 -5.72 -27.65
N LYS A 186 2.47 -5.15 -26.50
CA LYS A 186 3.89 -5.19 -26.09
C LYS A 186 4.29 -6.43 -25.31
N ALA A 187 3.42 -6.94 -24.45
CA ALA A 187 3.71 -8.08 -23.58
C ALA A 187 2.99 -9.37 -24.00
N LYS A 188 2.12 -9.32 -25.02
CA LYS A 188 1.27 -10.45 -25.47
C LYS A 188 0.38 -11.01 -24.36
N LEU A 189 -0.04 -10.17 -23.41
CA LEU A 189 -0.85 -10.56 -22.27
C LEU A 189 -2.30 -10.09 -22.45
N LYS A 190 -3.23 -11.03 -22.51
CA LYS A 190 -4.68 -10.77 -22.50
C LYS A 190 -5.20 -10.63 -21.07
N VAL A 191 -6.28 -9.86 -20.89
CA VAL A 191 -7.01 -9.80 -19.62
C VAL A 191 -7.50 -11.18 -19.25
N LYS A 192 -7.12 -11.66 -18.07
CA LYS A 192 -7.47 -13.00 -17.56
C LYS A 192 -8.75 -12.98 -16.73
N LYS A 193 -8.93 -11.95 -15.92
CA LYS A 193 -10.04 -11.89 -14.98
C LYS A 193 -10.31 -10.46 -14.54
N VAL A 194 -11.56 -10.16 -14.26
CA VAL A 194 -11.98 -8.91 -13.61
C VAL A 194 -12.88 -9.26 -12.44
N PHE A 195 -12.72 -8.57 -11.30
CA PHE A 195 -13.66 -8.62 -10.20
C PHE A 195 -13.68 -7.30 -9.41
N LYS A 196 -14.66 -7.13 -8.52
CA LYS A 196 -14.86 -5.91 -7.74
C LYS A 196 -13.97 -5.88 -6.48
N ILE A 197 -13.39 -4.71 -6.17
CA ILE A 197 -12.61 -4.47 -4.95
C ILE A 197 -13.42 -4.70 -3.67
#